data_9ef1780a7920204805c5e721ec320946
#
_entry.id   9ef1780a7920204805c5e721ec320946
#
_cell.length_a   1.000
_cell.length_b   1.000
_cell.length_c   1.000
_cell.angle_alpha   90.00
_cell.angle_beta   90.00
_cell.angle_gamma   90.00
#
_symmetry.space_group_name_H-M   'P 1'
#
loop_
_entity.id
_entity.type
_entity.pdbx_description
1 polymer ?
#
loop_
_entity_poly.entity_id
_entity_poly.type
_entity_poly.pdbx_seq_one_letter_code
_entity_poly.pdbx_strand_id
1 'polypeptide(L)'
;LDYLAQSAGGDMRKALGNLEFAVTAAPIENGARTIDLSMVQQVAVRTAMRYDKLGDDHYDIVSAYQKSMRGSDPDAALHYLARLLEAGDLPSACRRLMVCACEDVGLAWPQIIPIVKAAVDIANAVGLPEARLPLADAVVLVATAPKSNSAHNAINTAVADVQAGRTGPIPRQLQNKHYDGADAKVKGQHYLYPHDFPNHWTAQQYLPDAIKDRRYYEPGDNKNEQAFAQYWKMIKGE
;
A
#
# COMPACT_ATOMS: atom_id res chain seq x y z
N LEU A 1 -20.19 -25.53 -28.02
CA LEU A 1 -20.68 -25.85 -26.66
C LEU A 1 -19.65 -26.66 -25.85
N ASP A 2 -19.00 -27.66 -26.46
CA ASP A 2 -18.03 -28.54 -25.77
C ASP A 2 -16.90 -27.74 -25.08
N TYR A 3 -16.36 -26.74 -25.75
CA TYR A 3 -15.32 -25.88 -25.17
C TYR A 3 -15.84 -25.11 -23.93
N LEU A 4 -17.07 -24.60 -23.96
CA LEU A 4 -17.69 -23.91 -22.81
C LEU A 4 -17.87 -24.87 -21.63
N ALA A 5 -18.33 -26.09 -21.89
CA ALA A 5 -18.50 -27.10 -20.87
C ALA A 5 -17.16 -27.53 -20.24
N GLN A 6 -16.13 -27.75 -21.06
CA GLN A 6 -14.79 -28.11 -20.61
C GLN A 6 -14.14 -26.99 -19.79
N SER A 7 -14.25 -25.72 -20.28
CA SER A 7 -13.67 -24.55 -19.60
C SER A 7 -14.33 -24.22 -18.26
N ALA A 8 -15.54 -24.71 -18.06
CA ALA A 8 -16.29 -24.53 -16.81
C ALA A 8 -15.86 -25.49 -15.70
N GLY A 9 -15.12 -26.58 -16.03
CA GLY A 9 -14.60 -27.52 -15.02
C GLY A 9 -15.67 -28.19 -14.17
N GLY A 10 -16.88 -28.42 -14.74
CA GLY A 10 -18.01 -29.01 -14.02
C GLY A 10 -18.94 -27.99 -13.33
N ASP A 11 -18.61 -26.72 -13.32
CA ASP A 11 -19.48 -25.66 -12.77
C ASP A 11 -20.51 -25.23 -13.81
N MET A 12 -21.78 -25.66 -13.59
CA MET A 12 -22.89 -25.35 -14.47
C MET A 12 -23.21 -23.84 -14.55
N ARG A 13 -23.05 -23.08 -13.46
CA ARG A 13 -23.32 -21.63 -13.45
C ARG A 13 -22.29 -20.91 -14.30
N LYS A 14 -21.02 -21.32 -14.20
CA LYS A 14 -19.93 -20.80 -15.03
C LYS A 14 -20.16 -21.11 -16.52
N ALA A 15 -20.57 -22.33 -16.84
CA ALA A 15 -20.88 -22.73 -18.22
C ALA A 15 -22.03 -21.90 -18.82
N LEU A 16 -23.13 -21.73 -18.10
CA LEU A 16 -24.28 -20.94 -18.53
C LEU A 16 -23.96 -19.46 -18.63
N GLY A 17 -23.23 -18.89 -17.68
CA GLY A 17 -22.78 -17.48 -17.72
C GLY A 17 -21.85 -17.22 -18.92
N ASN A 18 -20.95 -18.11 -19.24
CA ASN A 18 -20.09 -18.01 -20.42
C ASN A 18 -20.90 -18.09 -21.72
N LEU A 19 -21.91 -18.94 -21.78
CA LEU A 19 -22.79 -19.07 -22.92
C LEU A 19 -23.64 -17.78 -23.12
N GLU A 20 -24.25 -17.28 -22.05
CA GLU A 20 -25.05 -16.04 -22.09
C GLU A 20 -24.21 -14.85 -22.55
N PHE A 21 -22.97 -14.73 -22.01
CA PHE A 21 -22.08 -13.66 -22.41
C PHE A 21 -21.65 -13.80 -23.88
N ALA A 22 -21.33 -15.01 -24.34
CA ALA A 22 -20.98 -15.26 -25.73
C ALA A 22 -22.14 -14.92 -26.67
N VAL A 23 -23.38 -15.31 -26.33
CA VAL A 23 -24.58 -14.96 -27.09
C VAL A 23 -24.80 -13.45 -27.15
N THR A 24 -24.64 -12.78 -26.01
CA THR A 24 -24.89 -11.32 -25.90
C THR A 24 -23.83 -10.51 -26.67
N ALA A 25 -22.56 -10.95 -26.64
CA ALA A 25 -21.45 -10.30 -27.33
C ALA A 25 -21.38 -10.57 -28.83
N ALA A 26 -22.04 -11.63 -29.32
CA ALA A 26 -22.02 -12.00 -30.72
C ALA A 26 -22.73 -10.98 -31.60
N PRO A 27 -22.13 -10.56 -32.74
CA PRO A 27 -22.80 -9.67 -33.69
C PRO A 27 -24.04 -10.33 -34.31
N ILE A 28 -25.02 -9.51 -34.65
CA ILE A 28 -26.22 -9.98 -35.37
C ILE A 28 -25.95 -9.85 -36.87
N GLU A 29 -25.84 -10.97 -37.56
CA GLU A 29 -25.69 -11.02 -39.00
C GLU A 29 -26.88 -11.80 -39.60
N ASN A 30 -27.56 -11.20 -40.57
CA ASN A 30 -28.74 -11.77 -41.23
C ASN A 30 -29.84 -12.25 -40.27
N GLY A 31 -30.04 -11.55 -39.14
CA GLY A 31 -31.05 -11.89 -38.13
C GLY A 31 -30.69 -13.03 -37.20
N ALA A 32 -29.45 -13.56 -37.28
CA ALA A 32 -28.93 -14.62 -36.40
C ALA A 32 -27.65 -14.17 -35.73
N ARG A 33 -27.35 -14.75 -34.57
CA ARG A 33 -26.06 -14.54 -33.85
C ARG A 33 -25.17 -15.76 -34.11
N THR A 34 -24.01 -15.51 -34.71
CA THR A 34 -23.02 -16.56 -34.95
C THR A 34 -21.94 -16.48 -33.90
N ILE A 35 -21.70 -17.58 -33.18
CA ILE A 35 -20.69 -17.69 -32.15
C ILE A 35 -19.62 -18.65 -32.66
N ASP A 36 -18.45 -18.14 -32.95
CA ASP A 36 -17.30 -18.96 -33.36
C ASP A 36 -16.44 -19.43 -32.15
N LEU A 37 -15.50 -20.32 -32.38
CA LEU A 37 -14.62 -20.87 -31.35
C LEU A 37 -13.72 -19.80 -30.77
N SER A 38 -13.25 -18.85 -31.56
CA SER A 38 -12.32 -17.80 -31.10
C SER A 38 -13.01 -16.86 -30.10
N MET A 39 -14.24 -16.50 -30.38
CA MET A 39 -15.08 -15.72 -29.47
C MET A 39 -15.36 -16.46 -28.15
N VAL A 40 -15.68 -17.75 -28.24
CA VAL A 40 -15.90 -18.58 -27.05
C VAL A 40 -14.64 -18.68 -26.20
N GLN A 41 -13.47 -18.80 -26.82
CA GLN A 41 -12.19 -18.82 -26.12
C GLN A 41 -11.93 -17.49 -25.39
N GLN A 42 -12.12 -16.36 -26.06
CA GLN A 42 -11.97 -15.03 -25.44
C GLN A 42 -12.95 -14.82 -24.28
N VAL A 43 -14.20 -15.23 -24.46
CA VAL A 43 -15.23 -15.16 -23.41
C VAL A 43 -14.87 -16.01 -22.20
N ALA A 44 -14.45 -17.25 -22.44
CA ALA A 44 -14.07 -18.17 -21.36
C ALA A 44 -12.89 -17.66 -20.54
N VAL A 45 -11.87 -17.07 -21.19
CA VAL A 45 -10.72 -16.45 -20.53
C VAL A 45 -11.14 -15.23 -19.70
N ARG A 46 -11.93 -14.31 -20.30
CA ARG A 46 -12.41 -13.11 -19.60
C ARG A 46 -13.33 -13.45 -18.42
N THR A 47 -14.17 -14.46 -18.57
CA THR A 47 -15.09 -14.88 -17.50
C THR A 47 -14.32 -15.60 -16.37
N ALA A 48 -13.33 -16.42 -16.70
CA ALA A 48 -12.44 -17.02 -15.70
C ALA A 48 -11.75 -15.93 -14.87
N MET A 49 -11.19 -14.90 -15.50
CA MET A 49 -10.58 -13.76 -14.82
C MET A 49 -11.56 -12.98 -13.94
N ARG A 50 -12.83 -12.86 -14.34
CA ARG A 50 -13.87 -12.15 -13.56
C ARG A 50 -14.41 -12.97 -12.38
N TYR A 51 -14.56 -14.29 -12.54
CA TYR A 51 -15.05 -15.17 -11.47
C TYR A 51 -14.03 -15.35 -10.35
N ASP A 52 -12.74 -15.24 -10.65
CA ASP A 52 -11.64 -15.33 -9.70
C ASP A 52 -11.55 -14.17 -8.68
N LYS A 53 -12.38 -13.12 -8.84
CA LYS A 53 -12.41 -11.98 -7.90
C LYS A 53 -12.77 -12.34 -6.45
N LEU A 54 -13.36 -13.50 -6.21
CA LEU A 54 -13.82 -13.98 -4.90
C LEU A 54 -13.14 -15.29 -4.45
N GLY A 55 -12.20 -15.82 -5.23
CA GLY A 55 -11.49 -17.07 -4.94
C GLY A 55 -10.08 -16.85 -4.40
N ASP A 56 -9.45 -17.92 -3.97
CA ASP A 56 -8.07 -17.95 -3.46
C ASP A 56 -7.07 -17.39 -4.48
N ASP A 57 -7.30 -17.63 -5.78
CA ASP A 57 -6.47 -17.12 -6.87
C ASP A 57 -6.41 -15.59 -6.93
N HIS A 58 -7.49 -14.90 -6.53
CA HIS A 58 -7.49 -13.43 -6.46
C HIS A 58 -6.51 -12.92 -5.39
N TYR A 59 -6.53 -13.54 -4.20
CA TYR A 59 -5.61 -13.17 -3.13
C TYR A 59 -4.16 -13.49 -3.51
N ASP A 60 -3.94 -14.55 -4.27
CA ASP A 60 -2.61 -14.92 -4.77
C ASP A 60 -2.09 -13.90 -5.80
N ILE A 61 -2.93 -13.42 -6.73
CA ILE A 61 -2.55 -12.37 -7.68
C ILE A 61 -2.21 -11.07 -6.93
N VAL A 62 -3.04 -10.65 -5.99
CA VAL A 62 -2.81 -9.45 -5.17
C VAL A 62 -1.52 -9.58 -4.38
N SER A 63 -1.26 -10.76 -3.80
CA SER A 63 -0.03 -11.07 -3.06
C SER A 63 1.20 -11.06 -3.97
N ALA A 64 1.12 -11.68 -5.15
CA ALA A 64 2.19 -11.71 -6.13
C ALA A 64 2.51 -10.30 -6.66
N TYR A 65 1.51 -9.48 -6.93
CA TYR A 65 1.66 -8.08 -7.33
C TYR A 65 2.47 -7.28 -6.31
N GLN A 66 2.08 -7.36 -5.03
CA GLN A 66 2.79 -6.68 -3.96
C GLN A 66 4.23 -7.20 -3.79
N LYS A 67 4.41 -8.52 -3.79
CA LYS A 67 5.72 -9.16 -3.64
C LYS A 67 6.67 -8.84 -4.80
N SER A 68 6.17 -8.71 -6.02
CA SER A 68 6.97 -8.34 -7.19
C SER A 68 7.49 -6.91 -7.08
N MET A 69 6.66 -5.94 -6.68
CA MET A 69 7.11 -4.57 -6.42
C MET A 69 8.15 -4.51 -5.28
N ARG A 70 7.90 -5.23 -4.19
CA ARG A 70 8.83 -5.35 -3.04
C ARG A 70 10.14 -6.00 -3.45
N GLY A 71 10.08 -7.03 -4.27
CA GLY A 71 11.23 -7.79 -4.79
C GLY A 71 11.97 -7.09 -5.92
N SER A 72 11.56 -5.87 -6.33
CA SER A 72 12.18 -5.10 -7.40
C SER A 72 12.16 -5.78 -8.77
N ASP A 73 11.06 -6.49 -9.07
CA ASP A 73 10.78 -7.08 -10.37
C ASP A 73 9.65 -6.31 -11.07
N PRO A 74 9.97 -5.30 -11.91
CA PRO A 74 8.97 -4.48 -12.59
C PRO A 74 8.16 -5.28 -13.62
N ASP A 75 8.76 -6.28 -14.29
CA ASP A 75 8.07 -7.06 -15.31
C ASP A 75 6.99 -7.95 -14.68
N ALA A 76 7.31 -8.65 -13.61
CA ALA A 76 6.34 -9.41 -12.84
C ALA A 76 5.26 -8.51 -12.25
N ALA A 77 5.62 -7.34 -11.71
CA ALA A 77 4.67 -6.38 -11.15
C ALA A 77 3.68 -5.87 -12.21
N LEU A 78 4.15 -5.53 -13.41
CA LEU A 78 3.30 -5.14 -14.53
C LEU A 78 2.39 -6.29 -15.00
N HIS A 79 2.91 -7.53 -15.03
CA HIS A 79 2.10 -8.69 -15.38
C HIS A 79 0.93 -8.88 -14.42
N TYR A 80 1.19 -8.84 -13.10
CA TYR A 80 0.13 -8.99 -12.10
C TYR A 80 -0.80 -7.77 -12.04
N LEU A 81 -0.30 -6.54 -12.29
CA LEU A 81 -1.15 -5.37 -12.51
C LEU A 81 -2.13 -5.63 -13.66
N ALA A 82 -1.64 -6.07 -14.82
CA ALA A 82 -2.49 -6.35 -15.97
C ALA A 82 -3.56 -7.40 -15.64
N ARG A 83 -3.24 -8.47 -14.91
CA ARG A 83 -4.21 -9.47 -14.47
C ARG A 83 -5.31 -8.86 -13.57
N LEU A 84 -4.96 -7.98 -12.64
CA LEU A 84 -5.92 -7.28 -11.78
C LEU A 84 -6.84 -6.36 -12.61
N LEU A 85 -6.28 -5.61 -13.55
CA LEU A 85 -7.05 -4.67 -14.39
C LEU A 85 -7.98 -5.41 -15.36
N GLU A 86 -7.54 -6.50 -15.99
CA GLU A 86 -8.38 -7.35 -16.85
C GLU A 86 -9.52 -8.01 -16.04
N ALA A 87 -9.28 -8.36 -14.78
CA ALA A 87 -10.33 -8.78 -13.86
C ALA A 87 -11.26 -7.61 -13.44
N GLY A 88 -10.95 -6.36 -13.83
CA GLY A 88 -11.68 -5.14 -13.44
C GLY A 88 -11.51 -4.78 -11.97
N ASP A 89 -10.41 -5.20 -11.32
CA ASP A 89 -10.14 -4.91 -9.92
C ASP A 89 -9.15 -3.74 -9.74
N LEU A 90 -9.55 -2.59 -10.29
CA LEU A 90 -8.84 -1.33 -10.12
C LEU A 90 -8.64 -0.94 -8.64
N PRO A 91 -9.64 -1.12 -7.74
CA PRO A 91 -9.47 -0.73 -6.34
C PRO A 91 -8.35 -1.49 -5.61
N SER A 92 -8.21 -2.81 -5.82
CA SER A 92 -7.14 -3.58 -5.18
C SER A 92 -5.77 -3.24 -5.75
N ALA A 93 -5.65 -3.03 -7.06
CA ALA A 93 -4.43 -2.58 -7.71
C ALA A 93 -3.96 -1.23 -7.12
N CYS A 94 -4.85 -0.24 -7.05
CA CYS A 94 -4.56 1.07 -6.48
C CYS A 94 -4.16 0.98 -4.99
N ARG A 95 -4.93 0.25 -4.19
CA ARG A 95 -4.68 0.13 -2.76
C ARG A 95 -3.32 -0.51 -2.47
N ARG A 96 -2.96 -1.59 -3.16
CA ARG A 96 -1.68 -2.27 -2.94
C ARG A 96 -0.49 -1.45 -3.41
N LEU A 97 -0.63 -0.72 -4.50
CA LEU A 97 0.39 0.21 -4.96
C LEU A 97 0.68 1.31 -3.92
N MET A 98 -0.36 1.93 -3.36
CA MET A 98 -0.21 2.93 -2.28
C MET A 98 0.44 2.34 -1.03
N VAL A 99 0.07 1.11 -0.65
CA VAL A 99 0.68 0.43 0.50
C VAL A 99 2.16 0.18 0.24
N CYS A 100 2.55 -0.38 -0.93
CA CYS A 100 3.95 -0.62 -1.26
C CYS A 100 4.79 0.67 -1.31
N ALA A 101 4.22 1.77 -1.80
CA ALA A 101 4.91 3.05 -1.80
C ALA A 101 5.28 3.53 -0.39
N CYS A 102 4.43 3.28 0.60
CA CYS A 102 4.65 3.67 2.00
C CYS A 102 5.44 2.62 2.79
N GLU A 103 5.14 1.33 2.59
CA GLU A 103 5.68 0.21 3.36
C GLU A 103 7.08 -0.20 2.89
N ASP A 104 7.28 -0.29 1.56
CA ASP A 104 8.47 -0.90 0.99
C ASP A 104 9.49 0.13 0.47
N VAL A 105 9.04 1.28 -0.05
CA VAL A 105 9.91 2.38 -0.49
C VAL A 105 10.08 3.41 0.63
N GLY A 106 8.99 3.95 1.15
CA GLY A 106 8.93 4.79 2.33
C GLY A 106 10.00 5.88 2.37
N LEU A 107 10.81 5.87 3.42
CA LEU A 107 11.84 6.87 3.66
C LEU A 107 13.07 6.75 2.74
N ALA A 108 13.22 5.65 2.02
CA ALA A 108 14.29 5.54 1.03
C ALA A 108 14.12 6.51 -0.14
N TRP A 109 12.86 6.82 -0.50
CA TRP A 109 12.51 7.83 -1.48
C TRP A 109 11.14 8.45 -1.17
N PRO A 110 11.02 9.39 -0.24
CA PRO A 110 9.73 9.90 0.26
C PRO A 110 8.83 10.51 -0.82
N GLN A 111 9.41 11.02 -1.90
CA GLN A 111 8.66 11.62 -3.02
C GLN A 111 7.79 10.60 -3.76
N ILE A 112 8.02 9.29 -3.60
CA ILE A 112 7.19 8.25 -4.21
C ILE A 112 5.74 8.34 -3.75
N ILE A 113 5.49 8.75 -2.50
CA ILE A 113 4.16 8.76 -1.90
C ILE A 113 3.21 9.72 -2.64
N PRO A 114 3.53 11.02 -2.82
CA PRO A 114 2.67 11.92 -3.60
C PRO A 114 2.62 11.55 -5.09
N ILE A 115 3.67 10.96 -5.67
CA ILE A 115 3.68 10.50 -7.07
C ILE A 115 2.65 9.37 -7.24
N VAL A 116 2.71 8.36 -6.39
CA VAL A 116 1.76 7.23 -6.44
C VAL A 116 0.33 7.70 -6.16
N LYS A 117 0.14 8.63 -5.21
CA LYS A 117 -1.18 9.21 -4.94
C LYS A 117 -1.75 9.89 -6.17
N ALA A 118 -0.93 10.71 -6.86
CA ALA A 118 -1.36 11.38 -8.10
C ALA A 118 -1.71 10.37 -9.21
N ALA A 119 -0.89 9.33 -9.39
CA ALA A 119 -1.16 8.27 -10.39
C ALA A 119 -2.48 7.55 -10.11
N VAL A 120 -2.76 7.24 -8.84
CA VAL A 120 -4.02 6.61 -8.40
C VAL A 120 -5.21 7.54 -8.63
N ASP A 121 -5.08 8.84 -8.35
CA ASP A 121 -6.15 9.81 -8.61
C ASP A 121 -6.46 9.93 -10.10
N ILE A 122 -5.44 9.99 -10.95
CA ILE A 122 -5.60 9.98 -12.40
C ILE A 122 -6.30 8.69 -12.85
N ALA A 123 -5.83 7.53 -12.38
CA ALA A 123 -6.42 6.24 -12.74
C ALA A 123 -7.91 6.15 -12.39
N ASN A 124 -8.30 6.67 -11.21
CA ASN A 124 -9.69 6.71 -10.79
C ASN A 124 -10.52 7.72 -11.59
N ALA A 125 -9.93 8.84 -12.01
CA ALA A 125 -10.62 9.87 -12.78
C ALA A 125 -10.88 9.44 -14.24
N VAL A 126 -9.91 8.77 -14.87
CA VAL A 126 -10.04 8.34 -16.28
C VAL A 126 -10.74 6.98 -16.43
N GLY A 127 -10.61 6.10 -15.44
CA GLY A 127 -11.18 4.77 -15.49
C GLY A 127 -10.47 3.82 -16.47
N LEU A 128 -11.01 2.61 -16.62
CA LEU A 128 -10.49 1.61 -17.56
C LEU A 128 -11.04 1.91 -18.97
N PRO A 129 -10.23 1.70 -20.02
CA PRO A 129 -8.92 1.07 -20.03
C PRO A 129 -7.73 2.00 -19.78
N GLU A 130 -7.90 3.32 -19.75
CA GLU A 130 -6.81 4.32 -19.67
C GLU A 130 -6.09 4.33 -18.32
N ALA A 131 -6.77 3.93 -17.25
CA ALA A 131 -6.19 3.82 -15.90
C ALA A 131 -4.89 2.98 -15.85
N ARG A 132 -4.69 2.07 -16.83
CA ARG A 132 -3.46 1.25 -16.93
C ARG A 132 -2.21 2.09 -17.11
N LEU A 133 -2.29 3.26 -17.76
CA LEU A 133 -1.12 4.09 -18.08
C LEU A 133 -0.48 4.70 -16.82
N PRO A 134 -1.17 5.51 -16.03
CA PRO A 134 -0.60 6.09 -14.82
C PRO A 134 -0.21 5.02 -13.78
N LEU A 135 -0.94 3.89 -13.74
CA LEU A 135 -0.60 2.80 -12.83
C LEU A 135 0.66 2.05 -13.26
N ALA A 136 0.88 1.85 -14.56
CA ALA A 136 2.12 1.23 -15.07
C ALA A 136 3.36 2.07 -14.72
N ASP A 137 3.30 3.38 -14.95
CA ASP A 137 4.38 4.30 -14.59
C ASP A 137 4.69 4.22 -13.09
N ALA A 138 3.67 4.29 -12.24
CA ALA A 138 3.84 4.25 -10.79
C ALA A 138 4.34 2.89 -10.29
N VAL A 139 3.89 1.77 -10.89
CA VAL A 139 4.36 0.41 -10.56
C VAL A 139 5.85 0.24 -10.89
N VAL A 140 6.28 0.70 -12.06
CA VAL A 140 7.70 0.66 -12.45
C VAL A 140 8.54 1.49 -11.47
N LEU A 141 8.09 2.71 -11.14
CA LEU A 141 8.78 3.56 -10.18
C LEU A 141 8.90 2.89 -8.80
N VAL A 142 7.81 2.31 -8.27
CA VAL A 142 7.84 1.61 -6.97
C VAL A 142 8.73 0.37 -7.03
N ALA A 143 8.65 -0.42 -8.10
CA ALA A 143 9.47 -1.62 -8.25
C ALA A 143 10.97 -1.30 -8.34
N THR A 144 11.35 -0.23 -9.05
CA THR A 144 12.76 0.14 -9.27
C THR A 144 13.34 1.10 -8.23
N ALA A 145 12.51 1.65 -7.33
CA ALA A 145 12.94 2.55 -6.26
C ALA A 145 13.82 1.82 -5.21
N PRO A 146 14.71 2.55 -4.53
CA PRO A 146 15.36 2.01 -3.34
C PRO A 146 14.31 1.66 -2.28
N LYS A 147 14.60 0.65 -1.47
CA LYS A 147 13.64 0.09 -0.49
C LYS A 147 14.03 0.45 0.93
N SER A 148 13.02 0.76 1.75
CA SER A 148 13.15 0.87 3.21
C SER A 148 11.81 0.59 3.86
N ASN A 149 11.83 -0.29 4.83
CA ASN A 149 10.68 -0.57 5.71
C ASN A 149 10.92 -0.06 7.16
N SER A 150 11.87 0.84 7.35
CA SER A 150 12.27 1.36 8.67
C SER A 150 11.08 1.97 9.44
N ALA A 151 10.28 2.83 8.77
CA ALA A 151 9.09 3.44 9.38
C ALA A 151 7.99 2.40 9.66
N HIS A 152 7.80 1.42 8.76
CA HIS A 152 6.86 0.31 8.96
C HIS A 152 7.23 -0.52 10.19
N ASN A 153 8.50 -0.89 10.34
CA ASN A 153 8.99 -1.64 11.50
C ASN A 153 8.84 -0.82 12.79
N ALA A 154 9.15 0.48 12.73
CA ALA A 154 9.04 1.38 13.87
C ALA A 154 7.60 1.47 14.40
N ILE A 155 6.63 1.71 13.54
CA ILE A 155 5.23 1.81 13.96
C ILE A 155 4.68 0.47 14.46
N ASN A 156 5.03 -0.64 13.82
CA ASN A 156 4.59 -1.96 14.27
C ASN A 156 5.14 -2.30 15.66
N THR A 157 6.40 -1.98 15.94
CA THR A 157 7.01 -2.16 17.26
C THR A 157 6.31 -1.29 18.30
N ALA A 158 6.01 -0.03 17.97
CA ALA A 158 5.28 0.86 18.87
C ALA A 158 3.84 0.36 19.15
N VAL A 159 3.14 -0.12 18.12
CA VAL A 159 1.80 -0.72 18.27
C VAL A 159 1.85 -1.95 19.16
N ALA A 160 2.84 -2.83 18.96
CA ALA A 160 3.01 -4.03 19.79
C ALA A 160 3.28 -3.68 21.26
N ASP A 161 4.05 -2.63 21.53
CA ASP A 161 4.27 -2.14 22.91
C ASP A 161 2.96 -1.65 23.53
N VAL A 162 2.17 -0.86 22.81
CA VAL A 162 0.87 -0.37 23.27
C VAL A 162 -0.10 -1.52 23.56
N GLN A 163 -0.21 -2.47 22.64
CA GLN A 163 -1.06 -3.66 22.79
C GLN A 163 -0.66 -4.54 23.99
N ALA A 164 0.65 -4.58 24.29
CA ALA A 164 1.17 -5.31 25.46
C ALA A 164 1.08 -4.49 26.76
N GLY A 165 0.44 -3.33 26.77
CA GLY A 165 0.34 -2.46 27.94
C GLY A 165 1.66 -1.77 28.33
N ARG A 166 2.69 -1.86 27.50
CA ARG A 166 3.94 -1.14 27.70
C ARG A 166 3.79 0.32 27.28
N THR A 167 3.18 1.08 28.18
CA THR A 167 2.90 2.50 28.05
C THR A 167 3.25 3.20 29.34
N GLY A 168 2.63 4.31 29.66
CA GLY A 168 2.79 5.01 30.91
C GLY A 168 2.08 6.35 30.89
N PRO A 169 2.00 7.06 32.01
CA PRO A 169 1.46 8.41 32.02
C PRO A 169 2.29 9.33 31.14
N ILE A 170 1.61 10.18 30.40
CA ILE A 170 2.27 11.20 29.57
C ILE A 170 3.11 12.11 30.49
N PRO A 171 4.39 12.37 30.15
CA PRO A 171 5.22 13.30 30.92
C PRO A 171 4.53 14.63 31.17
N ARG A 172 4.67 15.18 32.40
CA ARG A 172 3.93 16.34 32.85
C ARG A 172 4.08 17.55 31.90
N GLN A 173 5.28 17.82 31.44
CA GLN A 173 5.58 18.93 30.52
C GLN A 173 4.91 18.81 29.16
N LEU A 174 4.47 17.62 28.75
CA LEU A 174 3.79 17.39 27.48
C LEU A 174 2.25 17.39 27.61
N GLN A 175 1.73 17.44 28.85
CA GLN A 175 0.29 17.46 29.06
C GLN A 175 -0.30 18.84 28.71
N ASN A 176 -1.50 18.84 28.14
CA ASN A 176 -2.24 20.07 27.84
C ASN A 176 -2.83 20.71 29.14
N LYS A 177 -1.95 21.09 30.06
CA LYS A 177 -2.28 21.72 31.35
C LYS A 177 -1.36 22.92 31.55
N HIS A 178 -1.94 24.08 31.75
CA HIS A 178 -1.19 25.34 31.91
C HIS A 178 -0.75 25.60 33.36
N TYR A 179 -1.22 24.83 34.34
CA TYR A 179 -0.86 24.98 35.74
C TYR A 179 -0.74 23.63 36.46
N ASP A 180 0.05 23.59 37.50
CA ASP A 180 0.14 22.42 38.36
C ASP A 180 -1.07 22.41 39.29
N GLY A 181 -1.77 21.27 39.39
CA GLY A 181 -2.85 21.08 40.35
C GLY A 181 -2.32 21.17 41.81
N ALA A 182 -3.24 21.40 42.76
CA ALA A 182 -2.89 21.51 44.17
C ALA A 182 -2.11 20.29 44.69
N ASP A 183 -2.38 19.11 44.15
CA ASP A 183 -1.78 17.82 44.55
C ASP A 183 -0.54 17.43 43.74
N ALA A 184 -0.02 18.30 42.86
CA ALA A 184 1.16 18.00 42.07
C ALA A 184 2.38 17.84 42.97
N LYS A 185 3.00 16.63 42.97
CA LYS A 185 4.18 16.33 43.77
C LYS A 185 5.43 17.10 43.29
N VAL A 186 5.51 17.38 41.99
CA VAL A 186 6.57 18.18 41.36
C VAL A 186 5.90 19.34 40.64
N LYS A 187 6.33 20.56 40.95
CA LYS A 187 5.81 21.82 40.38
C LYS A 187 6.84 22.44 39.43
N GLY A 188 6.36 23.26 38.50
CA GLY A 188 7.23 24.01 37.59
C GLY A 188 7.81 23.23 36.44
N GLN A 189 7.26 22.04 36.13
CA GLN A 189 7.64 21.30 34.92
C GLN A 189 6.92 21.90 33.71
N HIS A 190 7.65 22.68 32.91
CA HIS A 190 7.15 23.33 31.70
C HIS A 190 7.73 22.70 30.46
N TYR A 191 6.95 22.74 29.38
CA TYR A 191 7.44 22.36 28.06
C TYR A 191 8.50 23.34 27.57
N LEU A 192 9.66 22.82 27.22
CA LEU A 192 10.70 23.58 26.56
C LEU A 192 10.42 23.65 25.08
N TYR A 193 10.07 24.85 24.57
CA TYR A 193 9.72 25.02 23.16
C TYR A 193 10.97 24.99 22.29
N PRO A 194 11.15 23.97 21.42
CA PRO A 194 12.41 23.79 20.70
C PRO A 194 12.82 24.97 19.82
N HIS A 195 11.87 25.76 19.30
CA HIS A 195 12.18 26.92 18.47
C HIS A 195 12.86 28.06 19.24
N ASP A 196 12.84 28.06 20.56
CA ASP A 196 13.56 29.04 21.40
C ASP A 196 15.02 28.64 21.63
N PHE A 197 15.46 27.49 21.10
CA PHE A 197 16.81 26.95 21.29
C PHE A 197 17.59 26.86 19.97
N PRO A 198 18.93 26.87 20.03
CA PRO A 198 19.77 26.66 18.85
C PRO A 198 19.39 25.37 18.10
N ASN A 199 19.46 25.42 16.78
CA ASN A 199 19.09 24.31 15.89
C ASN A 199 17.65 23.80 16.11
N HIS A 200 16.78 24.57 16.76
CA HIS A 200 15.41 24.18 17.11
C HIS A 200 15.32 22.84 17.86
N TRP A 201 16.28 22.59 18.75
CA TRP A 201 16.36 21.38 19.53
C TRP A 201 16.73 21.65 20.99
N THR A 202 16.16 20.91 21.89
CA THR A 202 16.50 20.91 23.31
C THR A 202 16.33 19.52 23.90
N ALA A 203 17.21 19.18 24.87
CA ALA A 203 17.12 17.92 25.57
C ALA A 203 15.94 17.95 26.55
N GLN A 204 14.89 17.23 26.23
CA GLN A 204 13.77 16.95 27.16
C GLN A 204 13.21 15.56 26.89
N GLN A 205 12.57 14.98 27.91
CA GLN A 205 11.97 13.66 27.79
C GLN A 205 10.59 13.75 27.15
N TYR A 206 10.38 12.99 26.08
CA TYR A 206 9.10 12.89 25.36
C TYR A 206 8.35 11.60 25.65
N LEU A 207 9.04 10.48 25.86
CA LEU A 207 8.41 9.22 26.19
C LEU A 207 8.09 9.12 27.68
N PRO A 208 7.03 8.36 28.04
CA PRO A 208 6.73 8.01 29.43
C PRO A 208 7.92 7.36 30.14
N ASP A 209 8.02 7.53 31.46
CA ASP A 209 9.12 7.00 32.26
C ASP A 209 9.36 5.49 32.09
N ALA A 210 8.26 4.74 31.98
CA ALA A 210 8.30 3.29 31.82
C ALA A 210 8.98 2.83 30.50
N ILE A 211 9.05 3.70 29.50
CA ILE A 211 9.58 3.42 28.16
C ILE A 211 10.54 4.50 27.65
N LYS A 212 11.08 5.33 28.55
CA LYS A 212 11.92 6.49 28.20
C LYS A 212 13.15 6.15 27.33
N ASP A 213 13.69 4.95 27.50
CA ASP A 213 14.86 4.47 26.76
C ASP A 213 14.49 3.67 25.49
N ARG A 214 13.21 3.60 25.15
CA ARG A 214 12.73 2.86 24.00
C ARG A 214 13.10 3.56 22.70
N ARG A 215 13.61 2.80 21.74
CA ARG A 215 13.83 3.25 20.37
C ARG A 215 12.95 2.44 19.44
N TYR A 216 12.17 3.13 18.61
CA TYR A 216 11.32 2.51 17.59
C TYR A 216 11.91 2.69 16.19
N TYR A 217 12.35 3.91 15.87
CA TYR A 217 12.91 4.22 14.58
C TYR A 217 14.42 4.02 14.55
N GLU A 218 14.85 3.17 13.63
CA GLU A 218 16.25 2.95 13.27
C GLU A 218 16.41 3.28 11.79
N PRO A 219 17.25 4.28 11.44
CA PRO A 219 17.46 4.66 10.04
C PRO A 219 18.02 3.50 9.23
N GLY A 220 17.44 3.29 8.04
CA GLY A 220 18.00 2.38 7.05
C GLY A 220 19.35 2.88 6.50
N ASP A 221 20.04 2.03 5.77
CA ASP A 221 21.35 2.30 5.16
C ASP A 221 21.30 3.07 3.84
N ASN A 222 20.09 3.41 3.35
CA ASN A 222 19.91 4.17 2.13
C ASN A 222 20.32 5.65 2.30
N LYS A 223 20.62 6.29 1.16
CA LYS A 223 21.14 7.66 1.11
C LYS A 223 20.28 8.68 1.88
N ASN A 224 18.94 8.62 1.73
CA ASN A 224 18.06 9.61 2.34
C ASN A 224 18.00 9.46 3.85
N GLU A 225 17.83 8.24 4.36
CA GLU A 225 17.77 8.01 5.80
C GLU A 225 19.11 8.26 6.48
N GLN A 226 20.23 7.97 5.82
CA GLN A 226 21.54 8.34 6.34
C GLN A 226 21.74 9.87 6.40
N ALA A 227 21.25 10.62 5.42
CA ALA A 227 21.25 12.08 5.48
C ALA A 227 20.39 12.61 6.64
N PHE A 228 19.19 12.05 6.86
CA PHE A 228 18.35 12.40 8.00
C PHE A 228 19.02 12.07 9.34
N ALA A 229 19.65 10.90 9.44
CA ALA A 229 20.36 10.48 10.64
C ALA A 229 21.56 11.40 10.97
N GLN A 230 22.32 11.81 9.97
CA GLN A 230 23.41 12.77 10.12
C GLN A 230 22.91 14.13 10.61
N TYR A 231 21.85 14.66 10.00
CA TYR A 231 21.24 15.90 10.44
C TYR A 231 20.72 15.79 11.89
N TRP A 232 20.06 14.69 12.21
CA TRP A 232 19.53 14.44 13.56
C TRP A 232 20.62 14.37 14.63
N LYS A 233 21.78 13.74 14.34
CA LYS A 233 22.95 13.75 15.23
C LYS A 233 23.52 15.15 15.38
N MET A 234 23.68 15.86 14.28
CA MET A 234 24.21 17.24 14.28
C MET A 234 23.41 18.17 15.19
N ILE A 235 22.08 18.16 15.12
CA ILE A 235 21.24 19.04 15.95
C ILE A 235 21.29 18.67 17.42
N LYS A 236 21.61 17.42 17.76
CA LYS A 236 21.76 16.93 19.14
C LYS A 236 23.15 17.14 19.71
N GLY A 237 24.13 17.48 18.88
CA GLY A 237 25.52 17.60 19.26
C GLY A 237 26.21 16.23 19.51
N GLU A 238 25.75 15.20 18.81
CA GLU A 238 26.28 13.82 18.86
C GLU A 238 27.25 13.54 17.70
#